data_b891f8d394212d76f208e778255ef6b1
#
_entry.id   b891f8d394212d76f208e778255ef6b1
#
_cell.length_a   1.000
_cell.length_b   1.000
_cell.length_c   1.000
_cell.angle_alpha   90.00
_cell.angle_beta   90.00
_cell.angle_gamma   90.00
#
_symmetry.space_group_name_H-M   'P 1'
#
loop_
_entity.id
_entity.type
_entity.pdbx_description
1 polymer ?
#
loop_
_entity_poly.entity_id
_entity_poly.type
_entity_poly.pdbx_seq_one_letter_code
_entity_poly.pdbx_strand_id
1 'polypeptide(L)'
;MPFDVPRHAPPRWLILAAVVAIGLNLRPFLTAVGPLAATIRAGTGLDYEGMAWLTLLPMLLMGAGAFAAPAIRHRLGARRAVLAALAMLCAGSALRALAMDGAFLVATAALCGLGVAVVQAAYPGIIKQEFPRRVAPVMGVYSAALMGGGALGAQLAPLIADLSGSWQQSLAWWALPAAAALGLAWRALPAAAAALPAARAVHRPASQLLRRRRTWMLMACFGAMNGGYASLVAWLAPFYQQHGWSVARSGSLVAVMAVAQAAAALLLPTLAASRQDRRAWMAAALAMQAAGFAGLALWPEWSPYAWAAIGGAGLGGCFALYLVVALDHLPDPDGAGALSALMQGGGFLLASLAPWITAALHSHTGDFAAGWRYHLGCVAFVAALTMRLDPARYARSMAGVAARPA
;
A
#
# COMPACT_ATOMS: atom_id res chain seq x y z
N MET A 1 -4.75 -16.04 44.95
CA MET A 1 -5.42 -14.95 44.26
C MET A 1 -4.33 -13.99 43.73
N PRO A 2 -4.00 -13.96 42.44
CA PRO A 2 -3.11 -12.94 41.90
C PRO A 2 -3.95 -11.70 41.64
N PHE A 3 -3.51 -10.57 42.15
CA PHE A 3 -4.06 -9.23 41.96
C PHE A 3 -4.06 -8.88 40.48
N ASP A 4 -5.23 -8.82 39.89
CA ASP A 4 -5.45 -8.27 38.54
C ASP A 4 -5.36 -6.73 38.66
N VAL A 5 -4.15 -6.21 38.49
CA VAL A 5 -3.92 -4.75 38.39
C VAL A 5 -4.60 -4.32 37.11
N PRO A 6 -5.59 -3.41 37.17
CA PRO A 6 -6.22 -2.90 35.95
C PRO A 6 -5.12 -2.20 35.12
N ARG A 7 -4.72 -2.82 34.02
CA ARG A 7 -3.79 -2.20 33.07
C ARG A 7 -4.48 -0.97 32.51
N HIS A 8 -4.02 0.20 32.93
CA HIS A 8 -4.50 1.48 32.39
C HIS A 8 -4.50 1.41 30.87
N ALA A 9 -5.60 1.82 30.23
CA ALA A 9 -5.68 1.91 28.78
C ALA A 9 -4.51 2.78 28.27
N PRO A 10 -3.79 2.36 27.25
CA PRO A 10 -2.64 3.12 26.75
C PRO A 10 -3.08 4.51 26.32
N PRO A 11 -2.29 5.55 26.59
CA PRO A 11 -2.65 6.91 26.23
C PRO A 11 -2.77 7.03 24.69
N ARG A 12 -3.75 7.78 24.21
CA ARG A 12 -4.07 7.92 22.78
C ARG A 12 -2.88 8.35 21.92
N TRP A 13 -1.97 9.17 22.47
CA TRP A 13 -0.76 9.57 21.75
C TRP A 13 0.17 8.39 21.46
N LEU A 14 0.25 7.40 22.36
CA LEU A 14 1.04 6.20 22.18
C LEU A 14 0.48 5.31 21.07
N ILE A 15 -0.87 5.21 20.98
CA ILE A 15 -1.54 4.49 19.89
C ILE A 15 -1.28 5.23 18.56
N LEU A 16 -1.35 6.57 18.54
CA LEU A 16 -1.05 7.36 17.35
C LEU A 16 0.42 7.22 16.92
N ALA A 17 1.35 7.21 17.87
CA ALA A 17 2.76 6.96 17.60
C ALA A 17 2.97 5.56 16.98
N ALA A 18 2.25 4.53 17.47
CA ALA A 18 2.26 3.20 16.88
C ALA A 18 1.67 3.20 15.45
N VAL A 19 0.59 3.96 15.20
CA VAL A 19 0.02 4.15 13.85
C VAL A 19 1.09 4.66 12.89
N VAL A 20 1.81 5.71 13.27
CA VAL A 20 2.87 6.31 12.46
C VAL A 20 4.04 5.34 12.26
N ALA A 21 4.57 4.77 13.36
CA ALA A 21 5.69 3.85 13.30
C ALA A 21 5.40 2.62 12.44
N ILE A 22 4.22 2.03 12.58
CA ILE A 22 3.79 0.90 11.77
C ILE A 22 3.66 1.34 10.30
N GLY A 23 2.94 2.43 10.02
CA GLY A 23 2.79 2.96 8.68
C GLY A 23 4.12 3.14 7.96
N LEU A 24 5.10 3.79 8.61
CA LEU A 24 6.45 4.01 8.07
C LEU A 24 7.19 2.72 7.68
N ASN A 25 6.86 1.59 8.30
CA ASN A 25 7.53 0.32 8.03
C ASN A 25 6.89 -0.53 6.92
N LEU A 26 5.70 -0.18 6.43
CA LEU A 26 4.97 -1.04 5.49
C LEU A 26 5.42 -0.94 4.02
N ARG A 27 6.25 0.02 3.65
CA ARG A 27 6.65 0.24 2.24
C ARG A 27 8.15 0.12 1.96
N PRO A 28 9.07 0.37 2.90
CA PRO A 28 10.51 0.35 2.60
C PRO A 28 11.00 -0.95 1.97
N PHE A 29 10.45 -2.10 2.39
CA PHE A 29 10.87 -3.40 1.86
C PHE A 29 10.62 -3.57 0.34
N LEU A 30 9.71 -2.77 -0.24
CA LEU A 30 9.45 -2.71 -1.67
C LEU A 30 10.26 -1.59 -2.34
N THR A 31 10.22 -0.39 -1.78
CA THR A 31 10.76 0.81 -2.42
C THR A 31 12.30 0.86 -2.40
N ALA A 32 12.93 0.17 -1.46
CA ALA A 32 14.40 0.06 -1.39
C ALA A 32 14.99 -0.81 -2.51
N VAL A 33 14.21 -1.68 -3.13
CA VAL A 33 14.68 -2.63 -4.16
C VAL A 33 14.98 -1.93 -5.49
N GLY A 34 14.09 -1.07 -5.95
CA GLY A 34 14.20 -0.42 -7.26
C GLY A 34 15.52 0.33 -7.46
N PRO A 35 15.93 1.24 -6.56
CA PRO A 35 17.21 1.94 -6.68
C PRO A 35 18.43 1.02 -6.73
N LEU A 36 18.40 -0.12 -6.03
CA LEU A 36 19.47 -1.11 -5.96
C LEU A 36 19.36 -2.21 -7.03
N ALA A 37 18.44 -2.09 -7.99
CA ALA A 37 18.12 -3.17 -8.93
C ALA A 37 19.35 -3.67 -9.72
N ALA A 38 20.22 -2.77 -10.15
CA ALA A 38 21.43 -3.15 -10.90
C ALA A 38 22.41 -4.00 -10.05
N THR A 39 22.67 -3.57 -8.82
CA THR A 39 23.55 -4.29 -7.88
C THR A 39 22.96 -5.62 -7.42
N ILE A 40 21.64 -5.67 -7.17
CA ILE A 40 20.94 -6.90 -6.84
C ILE A 40 21.03 -7.89 -8.01
N ARG A 41 20.76 -7.46 -9.24
CA ARG A 41 20.86 -8.31 -10.44
C ARG A 41 22.28 -8.87 -10.63
N ALA A 42 23.28 -8.01 -10.49
CA ALA A 42 24.69 -8.44 -10.58
C ALA A 42 25.06 -9.47 -9.50
N GLY A 43 24.53 -9.32 -8.28
CA GLY A 43 24.82 -10.23 -7.16
C GLY A 43 24.01 -11.50 -7.14
N THR A 44 22.82 -11.54 -7.75
CA THR A 44 21.89 -12.68 -7.69
C THR A 44 21.67 -13.38 -9.02
N GLY A 45 22.11 -12.79 -10.14
CA GLY A 45 21.87 -13.30 -11.49
C GLY A 45 20.42 -13.14 -11.99
N LEU A 46 19.56 -12.42 -11.25
CA LEU A 46 18.18 -12.19 -11.69
C LEU A 46 18.14 -11.31 -12.94
N ASP A 47 17.31 -11.68 -13.90
CA ASP A 47 16.92 -10.83 -15.02
C ASP A 47 15.81 -9.82 -14.59
N TYR A 48 15.29 -9.03 -15.53
CA TYR A 48 14.20 -8.08 -15.24
C TYR A 48 12.91 -8.76 -14.80
N GLU A 49 12.59 -9.91 -15.37
CA GLU A 49 11.39 -10.67 -15.00
C GLU A 49 11.54 -11.26 -13.59
N GLY A 50 12.71 -11.79 -13.26
CA GLY A 50 13.08 -12.25 -11.93
C GLY A 50 12.99 -11.15 -10.88
N MET A 51 13.47 -9.94 -11.21
CA MET A 51 13.33 -8.76 -10.35
C MET A 51 11.88 -8.34 -10.12
N ALA A 52 11.01 -8.52 -11.12
CA ALA A 52 9.59 -8.21 -10.98
C ALA A 52 8.91 -9.06 -9.90
N TRP A 53 9.38 -10.28 -9.64
CA TRP A 53 8.87 -11.13 -8.55
C TRP A 53 9.04 -10.50 -7.17
N LEU A 54 10.04 -9.64 -6.96
CA LEU A 54 10.24 -8.92 -5.70
C LEU A 54 9.11 -7.93 -5.38
N THR A 55 8.34 -7.54 -6.38
CA THR A 55 7.15 -6.69 -6.21
C THR A 55 5.86 -7.48 -6.42
N LEU A 56 5.83 -8.38 -7.42
CA LEU A 56 4.66 -9.17 -7.79
C LEU A 56 4.22 -10.08 -6.63
N LEU A 57 5.12 -10.91 -6.11
CA LEU A 57 4.78 -11.89 -5.08
C LEU A 57 4.30 -11.24 -3.78
N PRO A 58 4.97 -10.21 -3.21
CA PRO A 58 4.42 -9.48 -2.07
C PRO A 58 3.03 -8.90 -2.32
N MET A 59 2.77 -8.31 -3.49
CA MET A 59 1.47 -7.73 -3.80
C MET A 59 0.38 -8.79 -3.97
N LEU A 60 0.69 -9.95 -4.57
CA LEU A 60 -0.21 -11.11 -4.60
C LEU A 60 -0.57 -11.56 -3.18
N LEU A 61 0.43 -11.65 -2.31
CA LEU A 61 0.23 -12.04 -0.91
C LEU A 61 -0.54 -10.99 -0.12
N MET A 62 -0.31 -9.70 -0.39
CA MET A 62 -1.12 -8.61 0.17
C MET A 62 -2.57 -8.73 -0.28
N GLY A 63 -2.81 -9.04 -1.55
CA GLY A 63 -4.14 -9.27 -2.08
C GLY A 63 -4.82 -10.48 -1.44
N ALA A 64 -4.19 -11.65 -1.47
CA ALA A 64 -4.71 -12.88 -0.89
C ALA A 64 -4.89 -12.76 0.64
N GLY A 65 -3.92 -12.15 1.32
CA GLY A 65 -3.94 -11.93 2.76
C GLY A 65 -5.09 -11.03 3.22
N ALA A 66 -5.50 -10.06 2.41
CA ALA A 66 -6.66 -9.22 2.71
C ALA A 66 -7.95 -10.03 2.84
N PHE A 67 -8.12 -11.11 2.06
CA PHE A 67 -9.26 -12.03 2.19
C PHE A 67 -9.12 -12.95 3.41
N ALA A 68 -7.90 -13.34 3.78
CA ALA A 68 -7.65 -14.18 4.95
C ALA A 68 -7.66 -13.40 6.28
N ALA A 69 -7.42 -12.10 6.26
CA ALA A 69 -7.26 -11.27 7.45
C ALA A 69 -8.44 -11.31 8.43
N PRO A 70 -9.73 -11.34 8.01
CA PRO A 70 -10.84 -11.51 8.94
C PRO A 70 -10.76 -12.82 9.73
N ALA A 71 -10.38 -13.93 9.08
CA ALA A 71 -10.23 -15.23 9.73
C ALA A 71 -9.02 -15.24 10.69
N ILE A 72 -7.90 -14.64 10.29
CA ILE A 72 -6.70 -14.49 11.13
C ILE A 72 -7.05 -13.67 12.37
N ARG A 73 -7.73 -12.54 12.20
CA ARG A 73 -8.15 -11.66 13.29
C ARG A 73 -9.13 -12.36 14.25
N HIS A 74 -10.04 -13.16 13.71
CA HIS A 74 -10.97 -13.93 14.54
C HIS A 74 -10.26 -14.99 15.39
N ARG A 75 -9.25 -15.68 14.83
CA ARG A 75 -8.52 -16.74 15.55
C ARG A 75 -7.48 -16.21 16.54
N LEU A 76 -6.72 -15.20 16.16
CA LEU A 76 -5.59 -14.69 16.96
C LEU A 76 -5.94 -13.45 17.80
N GLY A 77 -7.02 -12.75 17.46
CA GLY A 77 -7.30 -11.40 17.95
C GLY A 77 -6.47 -10.34 17.22
N ALA A 78 -6.99 -9.10 17.17
CA ALA A 78 -6.39 -8.01 16.38
C ALA A 78 -4.95 -7.69 16.81
N ARG A 79 -4.68 -7.62 18.12
CA ARG A 79 -3.35 -7.33 18.68
C ARG A 79 -2.32 -8.38 18.29
N ARG A 80 -2.60 -9.66 18.53
CA ARG A 80 -1.66 -10.76 18.22
C ARG A 80 -1.42 -10.87 16.72
N ALA A 81 -2.44 -10.66 15.89
CA ALA A 81 -2.31 -10.66 14.44
C ALA A 81 -1.34 -9.57 13.97
N VAL A 82 -1.47 -8.34 14.47
CA VAL A 82 -0.57 -7.23 14.13
C VAL A 82 0.86 -7.47 14.62
N LEU A 83 1.02 -7.95 15.85
CA LEU A 83 2.36 -8.25 16.40
C LEU A 83 3.07 -9.36 15.62
N ALA A 84 2.36 -10.45 15.30
CA ALA A 84 2.90 -11.52 14.46
C ALA A 84 3.30 -11.01 13.06
N ALA A 85 2.46 -10.17 12.47
CA ALA A 85 2.72 -9.57 11.17
C ALA A 85 3.95 -8.64 11.17
N LEU A 86 4.13 -7.82 12.20
CA LEU A 86 5.32 -6.99 12.37
C LEU A 86 6.59 -7.83 12.63
N ALA A 87 6.46 -8.93 13.38
CA ALA A 87 7.56 -9.89 13.57
C ALA A 87 7.97 -10.55 12.25
N MET A 88 7.00 -10.92 11.38
CA MET A 88 7.27 -11.42 10.03
C MET A 88 7.98 -10.39 9.17
N LEU A 89 7.56 -9.12 9.21
CA LEU A 89 8.20 -8.03 8.48
C LEU A 89 9.64 -7.80 8.96
N CYS A 90 9.86 -7.81 10.28
CA CYS A 90 11.18 -7.70 10.89
C CYS A 90 12.09 -8.86 10.47
N ALA A 91 11.62 -10.11 10.60
CA ALA A 91 12.36 -11.31 10.23
C ALA A 91 12.67 -11.35 8.73
N GLY A 92 11.67 -11.07 7.88
CA GLY A 92 11.84 -11.02 6.42
C GLY A 92 12.86 -9.96 6.00
N SER A 93 12.87 -8.80 6.65
CA SER A 93 13.88 -7.77 6.41
C SER A 93 15.26 -8.21 6.89
N ALA A 94 15.39 -8.76 8.10
CA ALA A 94 16.67 -9.21 8.65
C ALA A 94 17.30 -10.34 7.82
N LEU A 95 16.49 -11.30 7.36
CA LEU A 95 16.95 -12.42 6.54
C LEU A 95 17.57 -11.98 5.20
N ARG A 96 17.25 -10.78 4.71
CA ARG A 96 17.89 -10.22 3.49
C ARG A 96 19.41 -10.04 3.63
N ALA A 97 19.93 -9.91 4.86
CA ALA A 97 21.36 -9.89 5.09
C ALA A 97 22.07 -11.17 4.61
N LEU A 98 21.33 -12.29 4.55
CA LEU A 98 21.83 -13.60 4.15
C LEU A 98 21.51 -13.96 2.70
N ALA A 99 20.95 -13.02 1.92
CA ALA A 99 20.53 -13.29 0.55
C ALA A 99 21.74 -13.46 -0.38
N MET A 100 21.98 -14.72 -0.78
CA MET A 100 23.05 -15.09 -1.73
C MET A 100 22.51 -15.31 -3.15
N ASP A 101 21.21 -15.60 -3.27
CA ASP A 101 20.55 -15.90 -4.54
C ASP A 101 19.20 -15.21 -4.65
N GLY A 102 18.67 -15.15 -5.87
CA GLY A 102 17.39 -14.49 -6.18
C GLY A 102 16.18 -15.17 -5.56
N ALA A 103 16.17 -16.50 -5.45
CA ALA A 103 15.03 -17.26 -4.92
C ALA A 103 14.86 -16.97 -3.42
N PHE A 104 15.98 -16.96 -2.67
CA PHE A 104 15.96 -16.60 -1.25
C PHE A 104 15.51 -15.16 -1.05
N LEU A 105 16.00 -14.22 -1.89
CA LEU A 105 15.58 -12.83 -1.82
C LEU A 105 14.06 -12.67 -2.07
N VAL A 106 13.51 -13.37 -3.06
CA VAL A 106 12.06 -13.41 -3.34
C VAL A 106 11.28 -14.01 -2.16
N ALA A 107 11.79 -15.09 -1.54
CA ALA A 107 11.15 -15.67 -0.36
C ALA A 107 11.11 -14.70 0.83
N THR A 108 12.17 -13.92 1.06
CA THR A 108 12.16 -12.88 2.11
C THR A 108 11.18 -11.75 1.78
N ALA A 109 11.06 -11.37 0.51
CA ALA A 109 10.07 -10.39 0.06
C ALA A 109 8.63 -10.90 0.27
N ALA A 110 8.38 -12.19 0.01
CA ALA A 110 7.10 -12.86 0.29
C ALA A 110 6.75 -12.80 1.78
N LEU A 111 7.72 -13.10 2.66
CA LEU A 111 7.53 -13.03 4.11
C LEU A 111 7.17 -11.62 4.57
N CYS A 112 7.87 -10.60 4.06
CA CYS A 112 7.51 -9.20 4.31
C CYS A 112 6.11 -8.89 3.80
N GLY A 113 5.77 -9.31 2.58
CA GLY A 113 4.46 -9.11 1.96
C GLY A 113 3.31 -9.70 2.78
N LEU A 114 3.48 -10.92 3.32
CA LEU A 114 2.50 -11.54 4.23
C LEU A 114 2.30 -10.71 5.51
N GLY A 115 3.39 -10.24 6.13
CA GLY A 115 3.30 -9.36 7.28
C GLY A 115 2.52 -8.08 6.98
N VAL A 116 2.86 -7.42 5.87
CA VAL A 116 2.18 -6.19 5.43
C VAL A 116 0.70 -6.44 5.12
N ALA A 117 0.35 -7.57 4.48
CA ALA A 117 -1.03 -7.94 4.19
C ALA A 117 -1.92 -7.96 5.44
N VAL A 118 -1.45 -8.60 6.51
CA VAL A 118 -2.20 -8.72 7.76
C VAL A 118 -2.36 -7.35 8.43
N VAL A 119 -1.29 -6.54 8.47
CA VAL A 119 -1.35 -5.18 9.05
C VAL A 119 -2.34 -4.31 8.27
N GLN A 120 -2.21 -4.22 6.94
CA GLN A 120 -3.07 -3.36 6.12
C GLN A 120 -4.54 -3.74 6.19
N ALA A 121 -4.85 -5.03 6.32
CA ALA A 121 -6.23 -5.48 6.46
C ALA A 121 -6.80 -5.26 7.88
N ALA A 122 -5.97 -5.35 8.93
CA ALA A 122 -6.43 -5.20 10.31
C ALA A 122 -6.46 -3.75 10.79
N TYR A 123 -5.52 -2.93 10.34
CA TYR A 123 -5.22 -1.63 10.94
C TYR A 123 -6.33 -0.58 10.75
N PRO A 124 -7.02 -0.45 9.59
CA PRO A 124 -8.14 0.46 9.45
C PRO A 124 -9.26 0.22 10.46
N GLY A 125 -9.54 -1.06 10.79
CA GLY A 125 -10.50 -1.43 11.82
C GLY A 125 -10.07 -0.99 13.22
N ILE A 126 -8.78 -1.17 13.56
CA ILE A 126 -8.21 -0.71 14.84
C ILE A 126 -8.29 0.81 14.94
N ILE A 127 -7.91 1.55 13.91
CA ILE A 127 -8.00 3.01 13.87
C ILE A 127 -9.44 3.47 14.10
N LYS A 128 -10.42 2.81 13.48
CA LYS A 128 -11.84 3.15 13.64
C LYS A 128 -12.34 2.90 15.05
N GLN A 129 -11.87 1.82 15.71
CA GLN A 129 -12.22 1.51 17.11
C GLN A 129 -11.61 2.51 18.09
N GLU A 130 -10.32 2.81 17.94
CA GLU A 130 -9.58 3.67 18.88
C GLU A 130 -9.85 5.17 18.69
N PHE A 131 -10.17 5.59 17.45
CA PHE A 131 -10.40 6.98 17.08
C PHE A 131 -11.75 7.22 16.38
N PRO A 132 -12.91 6.82 16.95
CA PRO A 132 -14.20 6.85 16.25
C PRO A 132 -14.62 8.25 15.78
N ARG A 133 -14.20 9.31 16.48
CA ARG A 133 -14.48 10.70 16.12
C ARG A 133 -13.45 11.33 15.19
N ARG A 134 -12.31 10.66 14.91
CA ARG A 134 -11.19 11.18 14.13
C ARG A 134 -10.65 10.15 13.14
N VAL A 135 -11.51 9.26 12.63
CA VAL A 135 -11.12 8.19 11.70
C VAL A 135 -10.40 8.74 10.47
N ALA A 136 -11.00 9.72 9.79
CA ALA A 136 -10.45 10.28 8.55
C ALA A 136 -9.04 10.92 8.74
N PRO A 137 -8.82 11.83 9.71
CA PRO A 137 -7.49 12.40 9.91
C PRO A 137 -6.45 11.35 10.36
N VAL A 138 -6.81 10.38 11.21
CA VAL A 138 -5.88 9.33 11.63
C VAL A 138 -5.56 8.37 10.48
N MET A 139 -6.54 8.04 9.62
CA MET A 139 -6.30 7.30 8.37
C MET A 139 -5.40 8.09 7.40
N GLY A 140 -5.57 9.41 7.33
CA GLY A 140 -4.68 10.29 6.57
C GLY A 140 -3.23 10.22 7.08
N VAL A 141 -3.04 10.33 8.39
CA VAL A 141 -1.72 10.18 9.04
C VAL A 141 -1.11 8.80 8.77
N TYR A 142 -1.91 7.73 8.88
CA TYR A 142 -1.48 6.37 8.56
C TYR A 142 -1.04 6.24 7.10
N SER A 143 -1.84 6.74 6.15
CA SER A 143 -1.53 6.68 4.72
C SER A 143 -0.30 7.52 4.38
N ALA A 144 -0.17 8.71 4.97
CA ALA A 144 1.00 9.57 4.80
C ALA A 144 2.27 8.91 5.37
N ALA A 145 2.19 8.29 6.55
CA ALA A 145 3.30 7.54 7.14
C ALA A 145 3.72 6.36 6.26
N LEU A 146 2.75 5.60 5.73
CA LEU A 146 2.99 4.49 4.82
C LEU A 146 3.76 4.94 3.55
N MET A 147 3.36 6.05 2.96
CA MET A 147 3.99 6.60 1.76
C MET A 147 5.33 7.27 2.08
N GLY A 148 5.42 7.95 3.22
CA GLY A 148 6.67 8.52 3.74
C GLY A 148 7.72 7.43 4.02
N GLY A 149 7.30 6.29 4.56
CA GLY A 149 8.17 5.11 4.69
C GLY A 149 8.71 4.64 3.35
N GLY A 150 7.88 4.68 2.29
CA GLY A 150 8.31 4.40 0.93
C GLY A 150 9.38 5.38 0.43
N ALA A 151 9.22 6.68 0.72
CA ALA A 151 10.23 7.69 0.40
C ALA A 151 11.56 7.42 1.11
N LEU A 152 11.50 7.13 2.41
CA LEU A 152 12.69 6.77 3.18
C LEU A 152 13.36 5.52 2.63
N GLY A 153 12.58 4.49 2.25
CA GLY A 153 13.09 3.27 1.63
C GLY A 153 13.90 3.54 0.38
N ALA A 154 13.35 4.30 -0.54
CA ALA A 154 13.99 4.63 -1.80
C ALA A 154 15.22 5.53 -1.64
N GLN A 155 15.17 6.50 -0.71
CA GLN A 155 16.25 7.48 -0.51
C GLN A 155 17.41 6.91 0.30
N LEU A 156 17.12 6.16 1.36
CA LEU A 156 18.17 5.67 2.27
C LEU A 156 18.83 4.39 1.77
N ALA A 157 18.14 3.59 0.93
CA ALA A 157 18.72 2.32 0.48
C ALA A 157 20.06 2.48 -0.27
N PRO A 158 20.21 3.38 -1.25
CA PRO A 158 21.53 3.62 -1.87
C PRO A 158 22.58 4.08 -0.87
N LEU A 159 22.23 5.04 0.00
CA LEU A 159 23.15 5.58 1.00
C LEU A 159 23.65 4.49 1.95
N ILE A 160 22.76 3.64 2.44
CA ILE A 160 23.15 2.54 3.35
C ILE A 160 23.98 1.50 2.59
N ALA A 161 23.67 1.23 1.32
CA ALA A 161 24.46 0.33 0.49
C ALA A 161 25.90 0.86 0.28
N ASP A 162 26.04 2.15 0.00
CA ASP A 162 27.33 2.80 -0.16
C ASP A 162 28.14 2.77 1.14
N LEU A 163 27.51 3.09 2.28
CA LEU A 163 28.19 3.10 3.59
C LEU A 163 28.58 1.70 4.09
N SER A 164 27.76 0.67 3.79
CA SER A 164 28.02 -0.71 4.23
C SER A 164 28.81 -1.54 3.22
N GLY A 165 28.94 -1.07 1.98
CA GLY A 165 29.50 -1.83 0.86
C GLY A 165 28.64 -3.03 0.41
N SER A 166 27.35 -3.10 0.85
CA SER A 166 26.50 -4.28 0.63
C SER A 166 25.04 -3.90 0.44
N TRP A 167 24.47 -4.30 -0.71
CA TRP A 167 23.03 -4.16 -0.95
C TRP A 167 22.19 -5.02 0.01
N GLN A 168 22.71 -6.18 0.44
CA GLN A 168 22.05 -7.05 1.41
C GLN A 168 21.87 -6.34 2.75
N GLN A 169 22.93 -5.71 3.25
CA GLN A 169 22.87 -4.95 4.50
C GLN A 169 21.92 -3.76 4.41
N SER A 170 21.90 -3.09 3.27
CA SER A 170 20.96 -1.99 3.01
C SER A 170 19.50 -2.46 3.10
N LEU A 171 19.18 -3.60 2.50
CA LEU A 171 17.81 -4.14 2.58
C LEU A 171 17.48 -4.68 3.98
N ALA A 172 18.44 -5.27 4.67
CA ALA A 172 18.27 -5.81 6.02
C ALA A 172 18.15 -4.73 7.10
N TRP A 173 18.71 -3.54 6.86
CA TRP A 173 18.66 -2.41 7.81
C TRP A 173 17.24 -2.07 8.25
N TRP A 174 16.25 -2.29 7.37
CA TRP A 174 14.83 -2.05 7.65
C TRP A 174 14.25 -2.96 8.73
N ALA A 175 14.97 -3.99 9.17
CA ALA A 175 14.59 -4.77 10.33
C ALA A 175 14.65 -3.95 11.63
N LEU A 176 15.54 -2.96 11.74
CA LEU A 176 15.70 -2.14 12.95
C LEU A 176 14.46 -1.27 13.22
N PRO A 177 13.99 -0.42 12.28
CA PRO A 177 12.76 0.34 12.49
C PRO A 177 11.53 -0.58 12.60
N ALA A 178 11.50 -1.76 11.94
CA ALA A 178 10.43 -2.73 12.11
C ALA A 178 10.40 -3.32 13.53
N ALA A 179 11.55 -3.64 14.11
CA ALA A 179 11.66 -4.08 15.51
C ALA A 179 11.22 -2.98 16.48
N ALA A 180 11.59 -1.73 16.23
CA ALA A 180 11.13 -0.59 17.03
C ALA A 180 9.61 -0.42 16.96
N ALA A 181 9.01 -0.53 15.76
CA ALA A 181 7.56 -0.49 15.57
C ALA A 181 6.86 -1.67 16.26
N LEU A 182 7.44 -2.87 16.24
CA LEU A 182 6.95 -4.05 16.96
C LEU A 182 6.93 -3.80 18.48
N GLY A 183 8.04 -3.29 19.04
CA GLY A 183 8.14 -2.94 20.46
C GLY A 183 7.14 -1.86 20.89
N LEU A 184 6.94 -0.86 20.05
CA LEU A 184 5.96 0.20 20.27
C LEU A 184 4.52 -0.36 20.20
N ALA A 185 4.21 -1.19 19.20
CA ALA A 185 2.91 -1.84 19.05
C ALA A 185 2.60 -2.76 20.23
N TRP A 186 3.60 -3.47 20.74
CA TRP A 186 3.46 -4.32 21.93
C TRP A 186 2.97 -3.52 23.16
N ARG A 187 3.46 -2.29 23.33
CA ARG A 187 3.07 -1.40 24.44
C ARG A 187 1.78 -0.62 24.16
N ALA A 188 1.56 -0.22 22.90
CA ALA A 188 0.48 0.68 22.53
C ALA A 188 -0.84 -0.03 22.24
N LEU A 189 -0.80 -1.25 21.69
CA LEU A 189 -2.03 -1.96 21.37
C LEU A 189 -2.62 -2.62 22.62
N PRO A 190 -3.92 -2.39 22.92
CA PRO A 190 -4.58 -2.97 24.09
C PRO A 190 -4.45 -4.49 24.12
N ALA A 191 -4.16 -5.05 25.30
CA ALA A 191 -3.92 -6.50 25.46
C ALA A 191 -5.17 -7.36 25.20
N ALA A 192 -6.33 -6.79 25.38
CA ALA A 192 -7.63 -7.26 24.93
C ALA A 192 -8.47 -5.99 24.78
N ALA A 193 -8.81 -5.58 23.56
CA ALA A 193 -10.20 -5.24 23.41
C ALA A 193 -10.89 -6.56 23.76
N ALA A 194 -11.49 -6.65 24.96
CA ALA A 194 -12.36 -7.75 25.32
C ALA A 194 -13.18 -8.00 24.06
N ALA A 195 -13.13 -9.23 23.55
CA ALA A 195 -14.00 -9.62 22.47
C ALA A 195 -15.38 -9.14 22.90
N LEU A 196 -15.82 -8.00 22.37
CA LEU A 196 -17.23 -7.64 22.51
C LEU A 196 -17.94 -8.92 22.08
N PRO A 197 -18.87 -9.43 22.92
CA PRO A 197 -19.52 -10.70 22.66
C PRO A 197 -19.90 -10.69 21.19
N ALA A 198 -19.53 -11.74 20.46
CA ALA A 198 -19.78 -11.89 19.01
C ALA A 198 -21.28 -11.75 18.64
N ALA A 199 -22.13 -11.48 19.62
CA ALA A 199 -23.58 -11.38 19.58
C ALA A 199 -24.16 -10.18 18.83
N ARG A 200 -23.37 -9.24 18.32
CA ARG A 200 -23.92 -8.09 17.57
C ARG A 200 -23.11 -7.61 16.37
N ALA A 201 -22.06 -8.28 15.97
CA ALA A 201 -21.45 -8.01 14.68
C ALA A 201 -22.37 -8.61 13.60
N VAL A 202 -23.11 -7.78 12.91
CA VAL A 202 -23.85 -8.18 11.69
C VAL A 202 -22.81 -8.68 10.70
N HIS A 203 -22.55 -9.98 10.75
CA HIS A 203 -21.54 -10.63 9.90
C HIS A 203 -22.10 -10.65 8.47
N ARG A 204 -21.78 -9.63 7.67
CA ARG A 204 -22.08 -9.67 6.25
C ARG A 204 -21.04 -10.56 5.57
N PRO A 205 -21.42 -11.72 5.04
CA PRO A 205 -20.47 -12.58 4.38
C PRO A 205 -19.92 -11.84 3.17
N ALA A 206 -18.59 -11.83 3.02
CA ALA A 206 -17.89 -11.24 1.86
C ALA A 206 -18.50 -11.68 0.52
N SER A 207 -19.08 -12.89 0.48
CA SER A 207 -19.79 -13.43 -0.68
C SER A 207 -20.96 -12.58 -1.16
N GLN A 208 -21.67 -11.88 -0.27
CA GLN A 208 -22.78 -10.99 -0.67
C GLN A 208 -22.25 -9.72 -1.36
N LEU A 209 -21.14 -9.18 -0.88
CA LEU A 209 -20.49 -8.03 -1.51
C LEU A 209 -19.90 -8.41 -2.87
N LEU A 210 -19.30 -9.60 -3.01
CA LEU A 210 -18.75 -10.09 -4.27
C LEU A 210 -19.79 -10.32 -5.36
N ARG A 211 -21.07 -10.49 -5.00
CA ARG A 211 -22.17 -10.56 -5.99
C ARG A 211 -22.52 -9.19 -6.59
N ARG A 212 -21.97 -8.08 -6.07
CA ARG A 212 -22.26 -6.72 -6.54
C ARG A 212 -21.26 -6.27 -7.59
N ARG A 213 -21.74 -5.86 -8.76
CA ARG A 213 -20.89 -5.30 -9.84
C ARG A 213 -20.08 -4.10 -9.36
N ARG A 214 -20.61 -3.34 -8.40
CA ARG A 214 -19.93 -2.18 -7.81
C ARG A 214 -18.65 -2.58 -7.09
N THR A 215 -18.62 -3.70 -6.38
CA THR A 215 -17.44 -4.23 -5.70
C THR A 215 -16.32 -4.53 -6.70
N TRP A 216 -16.64 -5.21 -7.80
CA TRP A 216 -15.68 -5.50 -8.87
C TRP A 216 -15.16 -4.25 -9.58
N MET A 217 -16.04 -3.26 -9.78
CA MET A 217 -15.64 -1.96 -10.33
C MET A 217 -14.64 -1.25 -9.41
N LEU A 218 -14.89 -1.23 -8.09
CA LEU A 218 -13.97 -0.65 -7.11
C LEU A 218 -12.63 -1.40 -7.08
N MET A 219 -12.66 -2.75 -7.12
CA MET A 219 -11.45 -3.58 -7.23
C MET A 219 -10.65 -3.26 -8.50
N ALA A 220 -11.33 -3.18 -9.66
CA ALA A 220 -10.68 -2.89 -10.93
C ALA A 220 -10.04 -1.50 -10.95
N CYS A 221 -10.77 -0.47 -10.50
CA CYS A 221 -10.24 0.89 -10.41
C CYS A 221 -9.04 0.97 -9.47
N PHE A 222 -9.17 0.40 -8.25
CA PHE A 222 -8.11 0.41 -7.26
C PHE A 222 -6.90 -0.37 -7.75
N GLY A 223 -7.12 -1.51 -8.41
CA GLY A 223 -6.06 -2.35 -8.97
C GLY A 223 -5.29 -1.69 -10.11
N ALA A 224 -5.99 -1.16 -11.09
CA ALA A 224 -5.37 -0.49 -12.24
C ALA A 224 -4.54 0.74 -11.80
N MET A 225 -5.07 1.53 -10.86
CA MET A 225 -4.36 2.68 -10.29
C MET A 225 -3.12 2.24 -9.48
N ASN A 226 -3.26 1.24 -8.58
CA ASN A 226 -2.14 0.75 -7.79
C ASN A 226 -1.11 -0.01 -8.61
N GLY A 227 -1.51 -0.59 -9.76
CA GLY A 227 -0.57 -1.17 -10.73
C GLY A 227 0.41 -0.13 -11.26
N GLY A 228 -0.05 1.10 -11.54
CA GLY A 228 0.82 2.22 -11.89
C GLY A 228 1.83 2.55 -10.78
N TYR A 229 1.38 2.57 -9.53
CA TYR A 229 2.27 2.73 -8.38
C TYR A 229 3.32 1.62 -8.29
N ALA A 230 2.90 0.36 -8.40
CA ALA A 230 3.79 -0.79 -8.32
C ALA A 230 4.87 -0.77 -9.41
N SER A 231 4.48 -0.40 -10.65
CA SER A 231 5.42 -0.27 -11.76
C SER A 231 6.38 0.90 -11.60
N LEU A 232 5.93 2.05 -11.07
CA LEU A 232 6.83 3.17 -10.77
C LEU A 232 7.83 2.80 -9.67
N VAL A 233 7.39 2.11 -8.62
CA VAL A 233 8.30 1.64 -7.55
C VAL A 233 9.34 0.68 -8.08
N ALA A 234 8.96 -0.23 -8.98
CA ALA A 234 9.87 -1.22 -9.54
C ALA A 234 10.81 -0.62 -10.62
N TRP A 235 10.29 0.24 -11.49
CA TRP A 235 10.94 0.54 -12.76
C TRP A 235 11.34 2.02 -12.94
N LEU A 236 10.88 2.96 -12.11
CA LEU A 236 11.23 4.38 -12.27
C LEU A 236 12.74 4.61 -12.12
N ALA A 237 13.37 4.02 -11.09
CA ALA A 237 14.81 4.14 -10.91
C ALA A 237 15.61 3.41 -12.01
N PRO A 238 15.34 2.13 -12.34
CA PRO A 238 15.96 1.44 -13.47
C PRO A 238 15.80 2.20 -14.82
N PHE A 239 14.63 2.79 -15.07
CA PHE A 239 14.39 3.59 -16.28
C PHE A 239 15.39 4.75 -16.39
N TYR A 240 15.58 5.54 -15.33
CA TYR A 240 16.55 6.64 -15.37
C TYR A 240 18.01 6.18 -15.28
N GLN A 241 18.28 5.00 -14.72
CA GLN A 241 19.63 4.40 -14.77
C GLN A 241 20.01 4.04 -16.22
N GLN A 242 19.06 3.57 -17.04
CA GLN A 242 19.29 3.40 -18.50
C GLN A 242 19.59 4.71 -19.23
N HIS A 243 19.10 5.85 -18.70
CA HIS A 243 19.42 7.19 -19.18
C HIS A 243 20.70 7.78 -18.55
N GLY A 244 21.54 6.94 -17.95
CA GLY A 244 22.84 7.33 -17.40
C GLY A 244 22.80 7.96 -16.01
N TRP A 245 21.67 7.88 -15.28
CA TRP A 245 21.61 8.40 -13.92
C TRP A 245 22.28 7.46 -12.92
N SER A 246 22.91 8.04 -11.90
CA SER A 246 23.45 7.26 -10.77
C SER A 246 22.34 6.61 -9.95
N VAL A 247 22.68 5.57 -9.21
CA VAL A 247 21.78 4.84 -8.29
C VAL A 247 21.15 5.80 -7.27
N ALA A 248 21.96 6.67 -6.67
CA ALA A 248 21.49 7.65 -5.68
C ALA A 248 20.52 8.67 -6.30
N ARG A 249 20.85 9.21 -7.48
CA ARG A 249 19.99 10.18 -8.18
C ARG A 249 18.69 9.55 -8.64
N SER A 250 18.68 8.33 -9.15
CA SER A 250 17.46 7.64 -9.58
C SER A 250 16.58 7.24 -8.37
N GLY A 251 17.20 6.86 -7.24
CA GLY A 251 16.49 6.61 -5.99
C GLY A 251 15.77 7.85 -5.45
N SER A 252 16.35 9.04 -5.62
CA SER A 252 15.73 10.30 -5.19
C SER A 252 14.43 10.61 -5.96
N LEU A 253 14.26 10.16 -7.19
CA LEU A 253 13.00 10.28 -7.93
C LEU A 253 11.87 9.50 -7.26
N VAL A 254 12.14 8.26 -6.85
CA VAL A 254 11.16 7.42 -6.14
C VAL A 254 10.82 8.05 -4.78
N ALA A 255 11.82 8.64 -4.11
CA ALA A 255 11.59 9.35 -2.84
C ALA A 255 10.71 10.59 -3.04
N VAL A 256 10.98 11.42 -4.05
CA VAL A 256 10.15 12.59 -4.39
C VAL A 256 8.72 12.17 -4.76
N MET A 257 8.57 11.12 -5.56
CA MET A 257 7.26 10.53 -5.86
C MET A 257 6.51 10.16 -4.57
N ALA A 258 7.16 9.46 -3.64
CA ALA A 258 6.52 8.98 -2.41
C ALA A 258 6.20 10.14 -1.43
N VAL A 259 7.03 11.18 -1.38
CA VAL A 259 6.72 12.41 -0.60
C VAL A 259 5.50 13.11 -1.18
N ALA A 260 5.43 13.29 -2.50
CA ALA A 260 4.28 13.88 -3.17
C ALA A 260 3.01 13.04 -2.96
N GLN A 261 3.12 11.70 -2.98
CA GLN A 261 2.04 10.79 -2.62
C GLN A 261 1.54 11.02 -1.20
N ALA A 262 2.46 11.11 -0.23
CA ALA A 262 2.11 11.32 1.18
C ALA A 262 1.37 12.65 1.39
N ALA A 263 1.86 13.73 0.77
CA ALA A 263 1.23 15.03 0.82
C ALA A 263 -0.18 15.00 0.21
N ALA A 264 -0.35 14.45 -0.98
CA ALA A 264 -1.63 14.38 -1.66
C ALA A 264 -2.62 13.44 -0.95
N ALA A 265 -2.15 12.31 -0.40
CA ALA A 265 -2.97 11.40 0.38
C ALA A 265 -3.53 12.02 1.67
N LEU A 266 -2.83 13.01 2.24
CA LEU A 266 -3.30 13.78 3.39
C LEU A 266 -4.22 14.93 2.96
N LEU A 267 -3.83 15.68 1.92
CA LEU A 267 -4.49 16.92 1.54
C LEU A 267 -5.81 16.68 0.77
N LEU A 268 -5.82 15.80 -0.25
CA LEU A 268 -6.99 15.65 -1.13
C LEU A 268 -8.23 15.11 -0.41
N PRO A 269 -8.18 14.09 0.47
CA PRO A 269 -9.35 13.69 1.26
C PRO A 269 -9.83 14.78 2.22
N THR A 270 -8.90 15.58 2.78
CA THR A 270 -9.23 16.69 3.69
C THR A 270 -9.99 17.77 2.94
N LEU A 271 -9.53 18.18 1.76
CA LEU A 271 -10.18 19.14 0.90
C LEU A 271 -11.52 18.63 0.36
N ALA A 272 -11.59 17.33 0.06
CA ALA A 272 -12.81 16.69 -0.39
C ALA A 272 -13.83 16.42 0.72
N ALA A 273 -13.48 16.56 2.00
CA ALA A 273 -14.30 16.19 3.14
C ALA A 273 -15.63 16.97 3.21
N SER A 274 -15.65 18.23 2.75
CA SER A 274 -16.83 19.10 2.74
C SER A 274 -17.90 18.72 1.71
N ARG A 275 -17.58 17.84 0.76
CA ARG A 275 -18.47 17.45 -0.33
C ARG A 275 -18.72 15.95 -0.32
N GLN A 276 -20.01 15.54 -0.50
CA GLN A 276 -20.34 14.12 -0.66
C GLN A 276 -19.88 13.57 -2.01
N ASP A 277 -19.96 14.39 -3.07
CA ASP A 277 -19.46 14.02 -4.40
C ASP A 277 -17.96 14.30 -4.50
N ARG A 278 -17.19 13.22 -4.53
CA ARG A 278 -15.73 13.26 -4.60
C ARG A 278 -15.18 13.09 -6.01
N ARG A 279 -16.06 12.94 -7.03
CA ARG A 279 -15.64 12.66 -8.43
C ARG A 279 -14.70 13.71 -8.99
N ALA A 280 -14.94 15.00 -8.72
CA ALA A 280 -14.06 16.06 -9.19
C ALA A 280 -12.63 15.95 -8.61
N TRP A 281 -12.50 15.64 -7.32
CA TRP A 281 -11.21 15.43 -6.67
C TRP A 281 -10.49 14.18 -7.18
N MET A 282 -11.25 13.10 -7.43
CA MET A 282 -10.72 11.88 -8.03
C MET A 282 -10.26 12.14 -9.49
N ALA A 283 -11.03 12.89 -10.27
CA ALA A 283 -10.67 13.28 -11.62
C ALA A 283 -9.40 14.13 -11.65
N ALA A 284 -9.25 15.09 -10.73
CA ALA A 284 -8.04 15.88 -10.59
C ALA A 284 -6.82 15.00 -10.27
N ALA A 285 -6.94 14.07 -9.32
CA ALA A 285 -5.87 13.14 -8.98
C ALA A 285 -5.51 12.20 -10.16
N LEU A 286 -6.51 11.73 -10.93
CA LEU A 286 -6.29 10.93 -12.12
C LEU A 286 -5.63 11.75 -13.26
N ALA A 287 -5.99 13.02 -13.41
CA ALA A 287 -5.34 13.92 -14.36
C ALA A 287 -3.85 14.13 -14.00
N MET A 288 -3.52 14.25 -12.72
CA MET A 288 -2.13 14.29 -12.24
C MET A 288 -1.39 13.00 -12.57
N GLN A 289 -1.99 11.83 -12.38
CA GLN A 289 -1.39 10.55 -12.78
C GLN A 289 -1.16 10.50 -14.30
N ALA A 290 -2.15 10.91 -15.10
CA ALA A 290 -2.05 10.94 -16.55
C ALA A 290 -0.90 11.85 -16.99
N ALA A 291 -0.77 13.04 -16.39
CA ALA A 291 0.33 13.98 -16.68
C ALA A 291 1.69 13.37 -16.32
N GLY A 292 1.80 12.69 -15.16
CA GLY A 292 3.03 12.01 -14.76
C GLY A 292 3.43 10.90 -15.76
N PHE A 293 2.52 9.98 -16.09
CA PHE A 293 2.82 8.91 -17.04
C PHE A 293 3.06 9.41 -18.47
N ALA A 294 2.32 10.44 -18.93
CA ALA A 294 2.56 11.07 -20.22
C ALA A 294 3.94 11.73 -20.28
N GLY A 295 4.33 12.45 -19.22
CA GLY A 295 5.65 13.06 -19.10
C GLY A 295 6.77 12.03 -19.17
N LEU A 296 6.66 10.93 -18.42
CA LEU A 296 7.63 9.82 -18.45
C LEU A 296 7.69 9.12 -19.81
N ALA A 297 6.56 9.01 -20.52
CA ALA A 297 6.49 8.32 -21.81
C ALA A 297 6.96 9.17 -23.01
N LEU A 298 6.77 10.49 -22.95
CA LEU A 298 6.93 11.39 -24.11
C LEU A 298 8.10 12.37 -23.95
N TRP A 299 8.35 12.82 -22.71
CA TRP A 299 9.37 13.85 -22.39
C TRP A 299 10.14 13.50 -21.11
N PRO A 300 10.77 12.30 -21.03
CA PRO A 300 11.37 11.81 -19.80
C PRO A 300 12.46 12.74 -19.24
N GLU A 301 13.24 13.38 -20.12
CA GLU A 301 14.40 14.20 -19.71
C GLU A 301 14.04 15.66 -19.40
N TRP A 302 12.87 16.13 -19.81
CA TRP A 302 12.50 17.56 -19.66
C TRP A 302 12.37 17.96 -18.18
N SER A 303 11.66 17.17 -17.38
CA SER A 303 11.51 17.45 -15.94
C SER A 303 11.23 16.19 -15.12
N PRO A 304 12.21 15.30 -14.95
CA PRO A 304 12.04 13.99 -14.30
C PRO A 304 11.40 14.08 -12.92
N TYR A 305 11.86 15.03 -12.09
CA TYR A 305 11.33 15.23 -10.74
C TYR A 305 9.89 15.76 -10.73
N ALA A 306 9.51 16.62 -11.69
CA ALA A 306 8.13 17.09 -11.80
C ALA A 306 7.20 15.95 -12.21
N TRP A 307 7.60 15.10 -13.18
CA TRP A 307 6.80 13.94 -13.58
C TRP A 307 6.61 12.96 -12.42
N ALA A 308 7.68 12.66 -11.69
CA ALA A 308 7.61 11.81 -10.51
C ALA A 308 6.72 12.40 -9.41
N ALA A 309 6.84 13.71 -9.14
CA ALA A 309 6.04 14.40 -8.12
C ALA A 309 4.56 14.46 -8.51
N ILE A 310 4.24 14.89 -9.74
CA ILE A 310 2.85 15.05 -10.20
C ILE A 310 2.17 13.67 -10.27
N GLY A 311 2.82 12.68 -10.88
CA GLY A 311 2.31 11.32 -10.93
C GLY A 311 2.13 10.71 -9.55
N GLY A 312 3.11 10.93 -8.66
CA GLY A 312 3.07 10.53 -7.26
C GLY A 312 1.89 11.15 -6.51
N ALA A 313 1.71 12.47 -6.61
CA ALA A 313 0.59 13.17 -5.98
C ALA A 313 -0.76 12.62 -6.46
N GLY A 314 -0.90 12.38 -7.77
CA GLY A 314 -2.10 11.76 -8.32
C GLY A 314 -2.37 10.38 -7.75
N LEU A 315 -1.33 9.53 -7.65
CA LEU A 315 -1.43 8.19 -7.05
C LEU A 315 -1.84 8.23 -5.58
N GLY A 316 -1.20 9.10 -4.79
CA GLY A 316 -1.50 9.23 -3.36
C GLY A 316 -2.92 9.74 -3.10
N GLY A 317 -3.33 10.76 -3.83
CA GLY A 317 -4.68 11.31 -3.76
C GLY A 317 -5.75 10.28 -4.14
N CYS A 318 -5.57 9.58 -5.25
CA CYS A 318 -6.48 8.49 -5.66
C CYS A 318 -6.54 7.38 -4.61
N PHE A 319 -5.40 6.92 -4.10
CA PHE A 319 -5.37 5.86 -3.09
C PHE A 319 -6.24 6.21 -1.89
N ALA A 320 -6.04 7.38 -1.31
CA ALA A 320 -6.78 7.82 -0.14
C ALA A 320 -8.26 8.08 -0.44
N LEU A 321 -8.57 8.70 -1.59
CA LEU A 321 -9.96 8.97 -2.00
C LEU A 321 -10.75 7.67 -2.29
N TYR A 322 -10.13 6.65 -2.92
CA TYR A 322 -10.79 5.36 -3.14
C TYR A 322 -11.13 4.65 -1.84
N LEU A 323 -10.24 4.72 -0.82
CA LEU A 323 -10.53 4.18 0.51
C LEU A 323 -11.74 4.87 1.14
N VAL A 324 -11.79 6.21 1.07
CA VAL A 324 -12.92 6.98 1.59
C VAL A 324 -14.21 6.64 0.83
N VAL A 325 -14.17 6.61 -0.51
CA VAL A 325 -15.32 6.27 -1.35
C VAL A 325 -15.84 4.86 -1.05
N ALA A 326 -14.95 3.89 -0.82
CA ALA A 326 -15.38 2.54 -0.43
C ALA A 326 -16.14 2.55 0.91
N LEU A 327 -15.67 3.35 1.89
CA LEU A 327 -16.32 3.50 3.18
C LEU A 327 -17.65 4.27 3.09
N ASP A 328 -17.80 5.18 2.13
CA ASP A 328 -19.03 5.95 1.91
C ASP A 328 -20.18 5.11 1.28
N HIS A 329 -19.87 3.93 0.69
CA HIS A 329 -20.88 3.11 0.02
C HIS A 329 -21.87 2.43 0.97
N LEU A 330 -21.47 2.19 2.22
CA LEU A 330 -22.30 1.48 3.20
C LEU A 330 -22.31 2.25 4.53
N PRO A 331 -23.49 2.47 5.13
CA PRO A 331 -23.60 3.22 6.38
C PRO A 331 -23.00 2.45 7.57
N ASP A 332 -23.14 1.11 7.58
CA ASP A 332 -22.63 0.29 8.66
C ASP A 332 -21.09 0.13 8.56
N PRO A 333 -20.38 0.34 9.66
CA PRO A 333 -18.91 0.28 9.69
C PRO A 333 -18.32 -1.06 9.27
N ASP A 334 -18.96 -2.17 9.63
CA ASP A 334 -18.45 -3.53 9.36
C ASP A 334 -18.57 -3.86 7.86
N GLY A 335 -19.70 -3.55 7.24
CA GLY A 335 -19.90 -3.73 5.80
C GLY A 335 -19.00 -2.80 4.98
N ALA A 336 -18.86 -1.54 5.40
CA ALA A 336 -17.95 -0.58 4.77
C ALA A 336 -16.49 -1.05 4.85
N GLY A 337 -16.07 -1.54 6.03
CA GLY A 337 -14.74 -2.13 6.23
C GLY A 337 -14.53 -3.38 5.37
N ALA A 338 -15.52 -4.25 5.29
CA ALA A 338 -15.47 -5.45 4.43
C ALA A 338 -15.37 -5.08 2.94
N LEU A 339 -16.13 -4.09 2.47
CA LEU A 339 -16.05 -3.59 1.09
C LEU A 339 -14.67 -2.99 0.81
N SER A 340 -14.13 -2.20 1.73
CA SER A 340 -12.78 -1.63 1.61
C SER A 340 -11.70 -2.72 1.57
N ALA A 341 -11.81 -3.75 2.40
CA ALA A 341 -10.90 -4.88 2.40
C ALA A 341 -10.96 -5.67 1.08
N LEU A 342 -12.17 -5.93 0.56
CA LEU A 342 -12.34 -6.58 -0.74
C LEU A 342 -11.78 -5.74 -1.89
N MET A 343 -12.06 -4.43 -1.89
CA MET A 343 -11.50 -3.51 -2.88
C MET A 343 -9.97 -3.55 -2.88
N GLN A 344 -9.35 -3.48 -1.72
CA GLN A 344 -7.88 -3.54 -1.60
C GLN A 344 -7.36 -4.93 -1.98
N GLY A 345 -7.98 -6.00 -1.47
CA GLY A 345 -7.55 -7.37 -1.76
C GLY A 345 -7.57 -7.69 -3.25
N GLY A 346 -8.73 -7.54 -3.90
CA GLY A 346 -8.86 -7.76 -5.34
C GLY A 346 -8.03 -6.76 -6.15
N GLY A 347 -7.95 -5.52 -5.69
CA GLY A 347 -7.13 -4.51 -6.33
C GLY A 347 -5.64 -4.83 -6.30
N PHE A 348 -5.09 -5.29 -5.17
CA PHE A 348 -3.68 -5.68 -5.10
C PHE A 348 -3.36 -6.91 -5.94
N LEU A 349 -4.30 -7.87 -6.06
CA LEU A 349 -4.16 -8.99 -6.98
C LEU A 349 -4.02 -8.52 -8.44
N LEU A 350 -4.86 -7.57 -8.85
CA LEU A 350 -4.75 -6.98 -10.19
C LEU A 350 -3.48 -6.14 -10.35
N ALA A 351 -3.15 -5.33 -9.35
CA ALA A 351 -1.98 -4.46 -9.38
C ALA A 351 -0.66 -5.22 -9.45
N SER A 352 -0.60 -6.43 -8.90
CA SER A 352 0.62 -7.24 -8.87
C SER A 352 1.12 -7.60 -10.27
N LEU A 353 0.24 -7.71 -11.25
CA LEU A 353 0.58 -8.03 -12.64
C LEU A 353 1.25 -6.87 -13.38
N ALA A 354 1.04 -5.64 -12.93
CA ALA A 354 1.45 -4.45 -13.69
C ALA A 354 2.99 -4.30 -13.81
N PRO A 355 3.80 -4.53 -12.77
CA PRO A 355 5.27 -4.50 -12.92
C PRO A 355 5.78 -5.57 -13.88
N TRP A 356 5.15 -6.75 -13.88
CA TRP A 356 5.50 -7.82 -14.80
C TRP A 356 5.12 -7.48 -16.25
N ILE A 357 3.92 -6.93 -16.48
CA ILE A 357 3.51 -6.44 -17.81
C ILE A 357 4.48 -5.37 -18.31
N THR A 358 4.88 -4.44 -17.43
CA THR A 358 5.86 -3.39 -17.76
C THR A 358 7.23 -3.98 -18.11
N ALA A 359 7.69 -5.01 -17.37
CA ALA A 359 8.93 -5.73 -17.69
C ALA A 359 8.84 -6.48 -19.02
N ALA A 360 7.74 -7.17 -19.28
CA ALA A 360 7.52 -7.86 -20.55
C ALA A 360 7.49 -6.89 -21.74
N LEU A 361 6.81 -5.74 -21.60
CA LEU A 361 6.82 -4.69 -22.62
C LEU A 361 8.23 -4.15 -22.84
N HIS A 362 9.01 -3.94 -21.78
CA HIS A 362 10.41 -3.55 -21.88
C HIS A 362 11.26 -4.60 -22.62
N SER A 363 11.10 -5.89 -22.29
CA SER A 363 11.85 -6.98 -22.95
C SER A 363 11.59 -7.04 -24.47
N HIS A 364 10.37 -6.67 -24.89
CA HIS A 364 10.01 -6.65 -26.33
C HIS A 364 10.41 -5.35 -27.06
N THR A 365 10.41 -4.21 -26.37
CA THR A 365 10.62 -2.90 -27.00
C THR A 365 11.99 -2.30 -26.73
N GLY A 366 12.72 -2.81 -25.74
CA GLY A 366 13.99 -2.25 -25.27
C GLY A 366 13.85 -0.98 -24.40
N ASP A 367 12.62 -0.49 -24.21
CA ASP A 367 12.33 0.76 -23.50
C ASP A 367 11.13 0.65 -22.56
N PHE A 368 11.19 1.32 -21.41
CA PHE A 368 10.09 1.41 -20.46
C PHE A 368 8.95 2.34 -20.91
N ALA A 369 9.13 3.17 -21.94
CA ALA A 369 8.10 4.09 -22.42
C ALA A 369 6.81 3.36 -22.84
N ALA A 370 6.91 2.13 -23.35
CA ALA A 370 5.76 1.29 -23.64
C ALA A 370 4.95 0.96 -22.39
N GLY A 371 5.63 0.68 -21.26
CA GLY A 371 5.01 0.48 -19.95
C GLY A 371 4.29 1.72 -19.42
N TRP A 372 4.91 2.90 -19.59
CA TRP A 372 4.26 4.16 -19.18
C TRP A 372 3.01 4.48 -20.02
N ARG A 373 3.03 4.20 -21.32
CA ARG A 373 1.84 4.31 -22.20
C ARG A 373 0.73 3.33 -21.80
N TYR A 374 1.07 2.10 -21.43
CA TYR A 374 0.13 1.13 -20.88
C TYR A 374 -0.57 1.70 -19.62
N HIS A 375 0.20 2.28 -18.68
CA HIS A 375 -0.38 2.91 -17.50
C HIS A 375 -1.24 4.12 -17.79
N LEU A 376 -0.90 4.90 -18.82
CA LEU A 376 -1.76 6.00 -19.28
C LEU A 376 -3.13 5.48 -19.75
N GLY A 377 -3.16 4.36 -20.48
CA GLY A 377 -4.39 3.66 -20.83
C GLY A 377 -5.19 3.17 -19.61
N CYS A 378 -4.50 2.63 -18.60
CA CYS A 378 -5.12 2.25 -17.31
C CYS A 378 -5.75 3.46 -16.61
N VAL A 379 -5.08 4.61 -16.58
CA VAL A 379 -5.62 5.84 -15.98
C VAL A 379 -6.87 6.31 -16.71
N ALA A 380 -6.88 6.29 -18.04
CA ALA A 380 -8.06 6.65 -18.85
C ALA A 380 -9.25 5.70 -18.54
N PHE A 381 -8.99 4.39 -18.45
CA PHE A 381 -10.00 3.41 -18.06
C PHE A 381 -10.57 3.70 -16.66
N VAL A 382 -9.70 3.95 -15.67
CA VAL A 382 -10.12 4.29 -14.30
C VAL A 382 -10.92 5.59 -14.27
N ALA A 383 -10.51 6.61 -15.04
CA ALA A 383 -11.24 7.87 -15.13
C ALA A 383 -12.66 7.68 -15.65
N ALA A 384 -12.85 6.88 -16.69
CA ALA A 384 -14.17 6.55 -17.24
C ALA A 384 -15.06 5.84 -16.22
N LEU A 385 -14.50 4.92 -15.43
CA LEU A 385 -15.25 4.22 -14.38
C LEU A 385 -15.53 5.12 -13.16
N THR A 386 -14.62 6.02 -12.81
CA THR A 386 -14.78 6.96 -11.69
C THR A 386 -15.99 7.87 -11.88
N MET A 387 -16.31 8.27 -13.10
CA MET A 387 -17.49 9.08 -13.39
C MET A 387 -18.81 8.37 -13.01
N ARG A 388 -18.81 7.03 -12.90
CA ARG A 388 -19.96 6.23 -12.46
C ARG A 388 -20.08 6.15 -10.92
N LEU A 389 -19.15 6.71 -10.15
CA LEU A 389 -19.14 6.74 -8.67
C LEU A 389 -19.99 7.90 -8.13
N ASP A 390 -21.24 8.00 -8.62
CA ASP A 390 -22.21 8.97 -8.14
C ASP A 390 -22.72 8.59 -6.73
N PRO A 391 -22.57 9.47 -5.71
CA PRO A 391 -23.06 9.21 -4.36
C PRO A 391 -24.55 8.89 -4.27
N ALA A 392 -25.39 9.52 -5.12
CA ALA A 392 -26.82 9.25 -5.17
C ALA A 392 -27.16 7.78 -5.53
N ARG A 393 -26.20 7.07 -6.11
CA ARG A 393 -26.36 5.67 -6.53
C ARG A 393 -25.73 4.65 -5.57
N TYR A 394 -25.04 5.08 -4.50
CA TYR A 394 -24.35 4.17 -3.59
C TYR A 394 -25.30 3.17 -2.93
N ALA A 395 -26.34 3.67 -2.27
CA ALA A 395 -27.34 2.84 -1.61
C ALA A 395 -28.01 1.85 -2.60
N ARG A 396 -28.41 2.33 -3.79
CA ARG A 396 -29.04 1.50 -4.83
C ARG A 396 -28.07 0.43 -5.36
N SER A 397 -26.78 0.76 -5.56
CA SER A 397 -25.77 -0.17 -6.07
C SER A 397 -25.45 -1.29 -5.08
N MET A 398 -25.71 -1.06 -3.79
CA MET A 398 -25.51 -2.00 -2.68
C MET A 398 -26.85 -2.54 -2.13
N ALA A 399 -28.00 -2.21 -2.75
CA ALA A 399 -29.31 -2.69 -2.33
C ALA A 399 -29.36 -4.23 -2.30
N GLY A 400 -29.98 -4.82 -1.25
CA GLY A 400 -30.02 -6.27 -1.03
C GLY A 400 -28.76 -6.85 -0.32
N VAL A 401 -27.80 -6.01 0.08
CA VAL A 401 -26.82 -6.31 1.11
C VAL A 401 -27.41 -5.92 2.47
N ALA A 402 -28.70 -6.12 2.67
CA ALA A 402 -29.37 -5.79 3.93
C ALA A 402 -28.84 -6.67 5.07
N ALA A 403 -28.66 -6.05 6.25
CA ALA A 403 -28.44 -6.79 7.48
C ALA A 403 -29.60 -7.80 7.65
N ARG A 404 -29.33 -9.09 7.75
CA ARG A 404 -30.28 -10.01 8.35
C ARG A 404 -30.34 -9.65 9.84
N PRO A 405 -31.52 -9.35 10.40
CA PRO A 405 -31.63 -9.31 11.85
C PRO A 405 -31.24 -10.69 12.38
N ALA A 406 -30.46 -10.70 13.45
CA ALA A 406 -30.05 -11.90 14.16
C ALA A 406 -31.25 -12.53 14.87
#